data_c78f65f51406a86d61f5cd76e31356a8
#
_entry.id   c78f65f51406a86d61f5cd76e31356a8
#
_cell.length_a   1.000
_cell.length_b   1.000
_cell.length_c   1.000
_cell.angle_alpha   90.00
_cell.angle_beta   90.00
_cell.angle_gamma   90.00
#
_symmetry.space_group_name_H-M   'P 1'
#
loop_
_entity.id
_entity.type
_entity.pdbx_description
1 polymer ?
#
loop_
_entity_poly.entity_id
_entity_poly.type
_entity_poly.pdbx_seq_one_letter_code
_entity_poly.pdbx_strand_id
1 'polypeptide(L)'
;MLNFQAVRNGEVTFAELVADLTIDDLCDLTNEMIDTMLSLIADCVDADVIFEPVDPEAHDPFAETPEEVNLAWNLGHVAVHTTASAEESAAVAAELARGVEYHGRSRYEVPWEEMRTIEGCRQRLEESRRIRLASLEMWPEEPHLEKAYEVWSDRPKVNAIGRFVLGLMHEESHLGQIEEIVRQAQVTRGQ
;
A
#
# COMPACT_ATOMS: atom_id res chain seq x y z
N MET A 1 -9.44 -8.15 -7.18
CA MET A 1 -8.81 -7.88 -5.85
C MET A 1 -9.21 -8.91 -4.81
N LEU A 2 -8.36 -9.19 -3.80
CA LEU A 2 -8.70 -10.05 -2.67
C LEU A 2 -9.79 -9.43 -1.80
N ASN A 3 -10.62 -10.29 -1.17
CA ASN A 3 -11.67 -9.81 -0.28
C ASN A 3 -11.12 -9.56 1.15
N PHE A 4 -10.39 -8.45 1.32
CA PHE A 4 -9.85 -8.07 2.62
C PHE A 4 -10.95 -7.72 3.64
N GLN A 5 -12.15 -7.33 3.15
CA GLN A 5 -13.28 -7.07 4.05
C GLN A 5 -13.73 -8.33 4.79
N ALA A 6 -13.68 -9.51 4.15
CA ALA A 6 -13.99 -10.78 4.81
C ALA A 6 -13.03 -11.07 5.98
N VAL A 7 -11.75 -10.70 5.85
CA VAL A 7 -10.77 -10.81 6.95
C VAL A 7 -11.10 -9.84 8.08
N ARG A 8 -11.42 -8.59 7.75
CA ARG A 8 -11.82 -7.58 8.76
C ARG A 8 -13.09 -7.97 9.51
N ASN A 9 -14.03 -8.62 8.82
CA ASN A 9 -15.27 -9.13 9.43
C ASN A 9 -15.07 -10.42 10.23
N GLY A 10 -13.88 -11.08 10.15
CA GLY A 10 -13.63 -12.37 10.79
C GLY A 10 -14.31 -13.55 10.10
N GLU A 11 -14.76 -13.38 8.85
CA GLU A 11 -15.39 -14.44 8.05
C GLU A 11 -14.36 -15.45 7.54
N VAL A 12 -13.14 -14.99 7.25
CA VAL A 12 -11.96 -15.79 6.92
C VAL A 12 -10.76 -15.25 7.68
N THR A 13 -9.79 -16.11 7.96
CA THR A 13 -8.49 -15.67 8.50
C THR A 13 -7.61 -15.14 7.38
N PHE A 14 -6.64 -14.27 7.72
CA PHE A 14 -5.65 -13.82 6.76
C PHE A 14 -4.84 -14.98 6.17
N ALA A 15 -4.52 -16.00 6.97
CA ALA A 15 -3.81 -17.19 6.52
C ALA A 15 -4.61 -17.99 5.46
N GLU A 16 -5.92 -18.13 5.66
CA GLU A 16 -6.80 -18.77 4.65
C GLU A 16 -6.89 -17.93 3.37
N LEU A 17 -6.96 -16.60 3.50
CA LEU A 17 -7.03 -15.71 2.33
C LEU A 17 -5.81 -15.85 1.41
N VAL A 18 -4.62 -16.12 1.96
CA VAL A 18 -3.36 -16.16 1.19
C VAL A 18 -2.84 -17.57 0.91
N ALA A 19 -3.53 -18.62 1.41
CA ALA A 19 -3.02 -20.00 1.43
C ALA A 19 -2.64 -20.56 0.05
N ASP A 20 -3.44 -20.26 -0.96
CA ASP A 20 -3.31 -20.83 -2.30
C ASP A 20 -2.73 -19.85 -3.33
N LEU A 21 -2.27 -18.66 -2.89
CA LEU A 21 -1.72 -17.65 -3.79
C LEU A 21 -0.35 -18.06 -4.33
N THR A 22 -0.17 -17.84 -5.61
CA THR A 22 1.08 -18.03 -6.36
C THR A 22 1.78 -16.70 -6.62
N ILE A 23 3.01 -16.74 -7.13
CA ILE A 23 3.74 -15.53 -7.58
C ILE A 23 2.97 -14.83 -8.71
N ASP A 24 2.37 -15.59 -9.64
CA ASP A 24 1.57 -15.02 -10.73
C ASP A 24 0.35 -14.27 -10.19
N ASP A 25 -0.32 -14.80 -9.17
CA ASP A 25 -1.43 -14.11 -8.51
C ASP A 25 -0.96 -12.81 -7.84
N LEU A 26 0.24 -12.78 -7.25
CA LEU A 26 0.80 -11.54 -6.67
C LEU A 26 1.12 -10.49 -7.73
N CYS A 27 1.58 -10.92 -8.92
CA CYS A 27 1.76 -10.04 -10.08
C CYS A 27 0.42 -9.44 -10.52
N ASP A 28 -0.60 -10.26 -10.71
CA ASP A 28 -1.93 -9.84 -11.13
C ASP A 28 -2.58 -8.89 -10.12
N LEU A 29 -2.49 -9.22 -8.83
CA LEU A 29 -3.00 -8.37 -7.74
C LEU A 29 -2.29 -7.02 -7.66
N THR A 30 -0.97 -7.00 -7.93
CA THR A 30 -0.20 -5.76 -7.98
C THR A 30 -0.68 -4.87 -9.14
N ASN A 31 -0.86 -5.47 -10.33
CA ASN A 31 -1.36 -4.74 -11.50
C ASN A 31 -2.76 -4.20 -11.25
N GLU A 32 -3.66 -5.03 -10.75
CA GLU A 32 -5.05 -4.65 -10.44
C GLU A 32 -5.11 -3.49 -9.42
N MET A 33 -4.28 -3.53 -8.36
CA MET A 33 -4.23 -2.48 -7.34
C MET A 33 -3.81 -1.15 -7.94
N ILE A 34 -2.70 -1.12 -8.69
CA ILE A 34 -2.20 0.11 -9.29
C ILE A 34 -3.17 0.64 -10.37
N ASP A 35 -3.77 -0.23 -11.18
CA ASP A 35 -4.79 0.18 -12.16
C ASP A 35 -6.00 0.80 -11.46
N THR A 36 -6.41 0.26 -10.31
CA THR A 36 -7.48 0.82 -9.49
C THR A 36 -7.11 2.22 -9.00
N MET A 37 -5.93 2.39 -8.40
CA MET A 37 -5.47 3.69 -7.90
C MET A 37 -5.34 4.72 -9.03
N LEU A 38 -4.78 4.33 -10.18
CA LEU A 38 -4.68 5.20 -11.37
C LEU A 38 -6.07 5.60 -11.90
N SER A 39 -7.03 4.68 -11.86
CA SER A 39 -8.42 4.96 -12.27
C SER A 39 -9.08 6.00 -11.35
N LEU A 40 -8.86 5.89 -10.03
CA LEU A 40 -9.40 6.84 -9.05
C LEU A 40 -8.92 8.28 -9.28
N ILE A 41 -7.69 8.44 -9.76
CA ILE A 41 -7.08 9.75 -10.00
C ILE A 41 -7.08 10.17 -11.48
N ALA A 42 -7.81 9.46 -12.35
CA ALA A 42 -7.75 9.66 -13.80
C ALA A 42 -8.07 11.10 -14.23
N ASP A 43 -9.10 11.71 -13.61
CA ASP A 43 -9.60 13.05 -13.92
C ASP A 43 -9.03 14.14 -12.98
N CYS A 44 -8.05 13.80 -12.14
CA CYS A 44 -7.40 14.74 -11.23
C CYS A 44 -6.41 15.65 -11.98
N VAL A 45 -6.23 16.84 -11.44
CA VAL A 45 -5.24 17.85 -11.86
C VAL A 45 -4.31 18.20 -10.68
N ASP A 46 -3.26 18.97 -10.92
CA ASP A 46 -2.26 19.31 -9.90
C ASP A 46 -2.88 19.97 -8.65
N ALA A 47 -3.93 20.79 -8.83
CA ALA A 47 -4.61 21.40 -7.69
C ALA A 47 -5.27 20.37 -6.76
N ASP A 48 -5.70 19.22 -7.29
CA ASP A 48 -6.33 18.15 -6.49
C ASP A 48 -5.29 17.40 -5.65
N VAL A 49 -4.03 17.35 -6.11
CA VAL A 49 -2.94 16.66 -5.40
C VAL A 49 -2.61 17.33 -4.07
N ILE A 50 -2.61 18.65 -4.06
CA ILE A 50 -2.27 19.49 -2.90
C ILE A 50 -3.51 20.01 -2.16
N PHE A 51 -4.70 19.59 -2.56
CA PHE A 51 -5.95 19.94 -1.90
C PHE A 51 -5.94 19.43 -0.45
N GLU A 52 -6.26 20.29 0.50
CA GLU A 52 -6.40 19.93 1.92
C GLU A 52 -7.83 19.43 2.17
N PRO A 53 -8.04 18.13 2.34
CA PRO A 53 -9.39 17.59 2.57
C PRO A 53 -9.85 17.88 3.99
N VAL A 54 -11.16 17.87 4.18
CA VAL A 54 -11.76 17.85 5.52
C VAL A 54 -11.89 16.39 5.96
N ASP A 55 -11.09 16.02 6.95
CA ASP A 55 -11.14 14.70 7.58
C ASP A 55 -11.15 14.86 9.12
N PRO A 56 -12.33 14.88 9.75
CA PRO A 56 -12.44 15.06 11.19
C PRO A 56 -11.95 13.83 11.99
N GLU A 57 -11.72 12.70 11.33
CA GLU A 57 -11.22 11.46 11.95
C GLU A 57 -9.73 11.24 11.65
N ALA A 58 -9.06 12.21 11.01
CA ALA A 58 -7.64 12.11 10.72
C ALA A 58 -6.85 11.85 12.00
N HIS A 59 -6.14 10.73 12.04
CA HIS A 59 -5.30 10.34 13.17
C HIS A 59 -4.20 9.38 12.74
N ASP A 60 -2.96 9.87 12.75
CA ASP A 60 -1.78 9.05 12.51
C ASP A 60 -1.01 8.82 13.82
N PRO A 61 -1.12 7.62 14.43
CA PRO A 61 -0.38 7.29 15.65
C PRO A 61 1.13 7.13 15.43
N PHE A 62 1.61 7.14 14.17
CA PHE A 62 3.00 6.99 13.78
C PHE A 62 3.61 8.27 13.22
N ALA A 63 2.88 9.41 13.30
CA ALA A 63 3.35 10.71 12.87
C ALA A 63 4.68 11.07 13.55
N GLU A 64 5.59 11.69 12.80
CA GLU A 64 6.90 12.06 13.34
C GLU A 64 6.82 13.24 14.32
N THR A 65 5.83 14.11 14.11
CA THR A 65 5.63 15.29 14.96
C THR A 65 4.21 15.31 15.53
N PRO A 66 3.99 15.96 16.71
CA PRO A 66 2.65 16.08 17.29
C PRO A 66 1.65 16.84 16.41
N GLU A 67 2.14 17.74 15.56
CA GLU A 67 1.35 18.54 14.64
C GLU A 67 0.78 17.71 13.50
N GLU A 68 1.46 16.64 13.12
CA GLU A 68 1.05 15.74 12.02
C GLU A 68 0.06 14.66 12.48
N VAL A 69 -0.06 14.40 13.78
CA VAL A 69 -0.94 13.33 14.31
C VAL A 69 -2.38 13.44 13.80
N ASN A 70 -2.90 14.66 13.65
CA ASN A 70 -4.26 14.92 13.19
C ASN A 70 -4.27 15.65 11.83
N LEU A 71 -3.21 15.53 11.05
CA LEU A 71 -3.14 16.11 9.72
C LEU A 71 -4.02 15.31 8.76
N ALA A 72 -4.99 15.96 8.14
CA ALA A 72 -5.73 15.36 7.05
C ALA A 72 -4.83 15.23 5.81
N TRP A 73 -4.58 14.00 5.39
CA TRP A 73 -3.66 13.73 4.29
C TRP A 73 -4.26 14.15 2.96
N ASN A 74 -3.49 14.86 2.16
CA ASN A 74 -3.84 15.14 0.77
C ASN A 74 -3.50 13.95 -0.15
N LEU A 75 -3.88 14.04 -1.43
CA LEU A 75 -3.65 12.96 -2.39
C LEU A 75 -2.16 12.64 -2.57
N GLY A 76 -1.30 13.66 -2.58
CA GLY A 76 0.15 13.48 -2.68
C GLY A 76 0.71 12.66 -1.51
N HIS A 77 0.27 12.97 -0.28
CA HIS A 77 0.66 12.23 0.92
C HIS A 77 0.23 10.77 0.86
N VAL A 78 -1.05 10.52 0.55
CA VAL A 78 -1.57 9.13 0.44
C VAL A 78 -0.83 8.33 -0.62
N ALA A 79 -0.55 8.92 -1.79
CA ALA A 79 0.18 8.24 -2.87
C ALA A 79 1.60 7.84 -2.47
N VAL A 80 2.34 8.74 -1.78
CA VAL A 80 3.70 8.44 -1.28
C VAL A 80 3.66 7.39 -0.19
N HIS A 81 2.79 7.53 0.79
CA HIS A 81 2.67 6.64 1.94
C HIS A 81 2.32 5.20 1.52
N THR A 82 1.30 5.03 0.69
CA THR A 82 0.84 3.70 0.28
C THR A 82 1.87 2.97 -0.57
N THR A 83 2.49 3.68 -1.52
CA THR A 83 3.53 3.10 -2.38
C THR A 83 4.78 2.71 -1.59
N ALA A 84 5.27 3.55 -0.68
CA ALA A 84 6.43 3.24 0.16
C ALA A 84 6.17 2.01 1.06
N SER A 85 4.98 1.92 1.64
CA SER A 85 4.58 0.80 2.49
C SER A 85 4.46 -0.53 1.71
N ALA A 86 3.92 -0.47 0.48
CA ALA A 86 3.80 -1.64 -0.38
C ALA A 86 5.17 -2.12 -0.89
N GLU A 87 6.07 -1.20 -1.26
CA GLU A 87 7.44 -1.52 -1.68
C GLU A 87 8.26 -2.14 -0.55
N GLU A 88 8.17 -1.61 0.66
CA GLU A 88 8.79 -2.23 1.83
C GLU A 88 8.26 -3.64 2.06
N SER A 89 6.95 -3.84 1.91
CA SER A 89 6.31 -5.15 2.04
C SER A 89 6.86 -6.14 1.01
N ALA A 90 7.02 -5.70 -0.23
CA ALA A 90 7.58 -6.50 -1.32
C ALA A 90 9.07 -6.82 -1.10
N ALA A 91 9.87 -5.87 -0.61
CA ALA A 91 11.27 -6.08 -0.30
C ALA A 91 11.48 -7.13 0.81
N VAL A 92 10.77 -7.00 1.93
CA VAL A 92 10.82 -7.98 3.03
C VAL A 92 10.30 -9.35 2.58
N ALA A 93 9.26 -9.39 1.74
CA ALA A 93 8.75 -10.63 1.17
C ALA A 93 9.81 -11.34 0.30
N ALA A 94 10.54 -10.59 -0.53
CA ALA A 94 11.62 -11.16 -1.35
C ALA A 94 12.79 -11.69 -0.51
N GLU A 95 13.13 -11.04 0.60
CA GLU A 95 14.13 -11.55 1.54
C GLU A 95 13.69 -12.86 2.19
N LEU A 96 12.45 -12.92 2.69
CA LEU A 96 11.88 -14.14 3.28
C LEU A 96 11.83 -15.28 2.26
N ALA A 97 11.37 -15.02 1.04
CA ALA A 97 11.30 -16.02 -0.05
C ALA A 97 12.68 -16.62 -0.35
N ARG A 98 13.76 -15.86 -0.18
CA ARG A 98 15.14 -16.29 -0.37
C ARG A 98 15.77 -16.92 0.88
N GLY A 99 14.99 -17.15 1.93
CA GLY A 99 15.42 -17.79 3.17
C GLY A 99 16.11 -16.87 4.17
N VAL A 100 16.10 -15.55 3.95
CA VAL A 100 16.63 -14.57 4.90
C VAL A 100 15.69 -14.45 6.10
N GLU A 101 16.24 -14.52 7.31
CA GLU A 101 15.47 -14.29 8.53
C GLU A 101 15.07 -12.81 8.62
N TYR A 102 13.85 -12.54 9.13
CA TYR A 102 13.41 -11.17 9.35
C TYR A 102 14.35 -10.42 10.31
N HIS A 103 14.85 -9.27 9.90
CA HIS A 103 15.83 -8.47 10.63
C HIS A 103 15.41 -7.02 10.88
N GLY A 104 14.13 -6.72 10.69
CA GLY A 104 13.58 -5.39 10.89
C GLY A 104 13.11 -4.74 9.60
N ARG A 105 12.56 -3.56 9.75
CA ARG A 105 12.05 -2.76 8.63
C ARG A 105 13.14 -1.81 8.13
N SER A 106 13.19 -1.64 6.82
CA SER A 106 13.95 -0.59 6.15
C SER A 106 12.93 0.31 5.44
N ARG A 107 12.56 1.41 6.09
CA ARG A 107 11.57 2.30 5.55
C ARG A 107 12.19 3.64 5.18
N TYR A 108 11.99 4.06 3.95
CA TYR A 108 12.26 5.41 3.49
C TYR A 108 11.07 5.87 2.66
N GLU A 109 10.52 7.01 3.02
CA GLU A 109 9.49 7.68 2.23
C GLU A 109 10.07 8.95 1.60
N VAL A 110 9.68 9.23 0.36
CA VAL A 110 9.90 10.55 -0.23
C VAL A 110 9.08 11.56 0.58
N PRO A 111 9.62 12.75 0.90
CA PRO A 111 8.83 13.79 1.56
C PRO A 111 7.55 14.06 0.77
N TRP A 112 6.41 13.84 1.42
CA TRP A 112 5.10 13.97 0.76
C TRP A 112 4.83 15.39 0.26
N GLU A 113 5.42 16.40 0.89
CA GLU A 113 5.30 17.81 0.52
C GLU A 113 5.88 18.10 -0.88
N GLU A 114 6.77 17.23 -1.37
CA GLU A 114 7.34 17.34 -2.71
C GLU A 114 6.40 16.75 -3.78
N MET A 115 5.42 15.90 -3.39
CA MET A 115 4.44 15.32 -4.31
C MET A 115 3.31 16.31 -4.59
N ARG A 116 3.49 17.15 -5.60
CA ARG A 116 2.62 18.31 -5.88
C ARG A 116 1.92 18.27 -7.23
N THR A 117 2.17 17.26 -8.07
CA THR A 117 1.60 17.18 -9.41
C THR A 117 0.93 15.84 -9.65
N ILE A 118 -0.15 15.84 -10.44
CA ILE A 118 -0.86 14.62 -10.80
C ILE A 118 0.00 13.67 -11.63
N GLU A 119 0.85 14.22 -12.49
CA GLU A 119 1.80 13.41 -13.24
C GLU A 119 2.82 12.75 -12.31
N GLY A 120 3.30 13.45 -11.27
CA GLY A 120 4.16 12.89 -10.24
C GLY A 120 3.48 11.72 -9.49
N CYS A 121 2.20 11.85 -9.12
CA CYS A 121 1.44 10.76 -8.51
C CYS A 121 1.33 9.55 -9.44
N ARG A 122 1.01 9.76 -10.73
CA ARG A 122 0.94 8.67 -11.73
C ARG A 122 2.29 7.98 -11.90
N GLN A 123 3.35 8.74 -12.04
CA GLN A 123 4.72 8.18 -12.15
C GLN A 123 5.12 7.40 -10.89
N ARG A 124 4.77 7.89 -9.70
CA ARG A 124 5.05 7.22 -8.44
C ARG A 124 4.32 5.87 -8.33
N LEU A 125 3.06 5.80 -8.74
CA LEU A 125 2.27 4.57 -8.78
C LEU A 125 2.87 3.56 -9.77
N GLU A 126 3.21 4.00 -10.99
CA GLU A 126 3.85 3.12 -11.98
C GLU A 126 5.26 2.67 -11.57
N GLU A 127 6.02 3.52 -10.91
CA GLU A 127 7.31 3.15 -10.33
C GLU A 127 7.14 2.06 -9.26
N SER A 128 6.15 2.21 -8.37
CA SER A 128 5.83 1.21 -7.35
C SER A 128 5.42 -0.12 -7.98
N ARG A 129 4.58 -0.10 -9.03
CA ARG A 129 4.26 -1.30 -9.82
C ARG A 129 5.53 -2.00 -10.29
N ARG A 130 6.40 -1.25 -10.98
CA ARG A 130 7.65 -1.79 -11.53
C ARG A 130 8.56 -2.39 -10.46
N ILE A 131 8.75 -1.69 -9.32
CA ILE A 131 9.59 -2.16 -8.21
C ILE A 131 9.04 -3.47 -7.64
N ARG A 132 7.74 -3.54 -7.39
CA ARG A 132 7.11 -4.73 -6.79
C ARG A 132 7.14 -5.93 -7.74
N LEU A 133 6.85 -5.76 -9.01
CA LEU A 133 6.96 -6.83 -10.00
C LEU A 133 8.40 -7.32 -10.12
N ALA A 134 9.38 -6.42 -10.19
CA ALA A 134 10.80 -6.79 -10.20
C ALA A 134 11.23 -7.51 -8.91
N SER A 135 10.64 -7.17 -7.76
CA SER A 135 10.93 -7.89 -6.51
C SER A 135 10.43 -9.34 -6.54
N LEU A 136 9.31 -9.63 -7.20
CA LEU A 136 8.79 -10.98 -7.37
C LEU A 136 9.69 -11.82 -8.29
N GLU A 137 10.33 -11.22 -9.31
CA GLU A 137 11.32 -11.89 -10.17
C GLU A 137 12.58 -12.33 -9.40
N MET A 138 12.84 -11.77 -8.21
CA MET A 138 13.97 -12.18 -7.35
C MET A 138 13.66 -13.41 -6.50
N TRP A 139 12.42 -13.89 -6.47
CA TRP A 139 12.05 -15.07 -5.70
C TRP A 139 12.62 -16.32 -6.38
N PRO A 140 13.11 -17.31 -5.61
CA PRO A 140 13.53 -18.59 -6.18
C PRO A 140 12.32 -19.40 -6.69
N GLU A 141 12.56 -20.39 -7.57
CA GLU A 141 11.51 -21.29 -8.04
C GLU A 141 10.79 -22.02 -6.89
N GLU A 142 11.53 -22.33 -5.82
CA GLU A 142 10.99 -22.88 -4.57
C GLU A 142 11.22 -21.86 -3.45
N PRO A 143 10.28 -20.93 -3.22
CA PRO A 143 10.43 -19.92 -2.17
C PRO A 143 10.36 -20.56 -0.77
N HIS A 144 11.14 -20.04 0.17
CA HIS A 144 11.19 -20.48 1.55
C HIS A 144 9.94 -20.06 2.35
N LEU A 145 8.78 -20.68 2.05
CA LEU A 145 7.50 -20.34 2.70
C LEU A 145 7.42 -20.80 4.18
N GLU A 146 8.35 -21.65 4.62
CA GLU A 146 8.52 -22.01 6.04
C GLU A 146 9.13 -20.85 6.87
N LYS A 147 9.78 -19.89 6.21
CA LYS A 147 10.25 -18.66 6.86
C LYS A 147 9.08 -17.75 7.13
N ALA A 148 8.80 -17.53 8.40
CA ALA A 148 7.70 -16.68 8.83
C ALA A 148 8.08 -15.94 10.10
N TYR A 149 7.57 -14.72 10.25
CA TYR A 149 7.82 -13.90 11.42
C TYR A 149 6.53 -13.28 11.97
N GLU A 150 6.58 -12.84 13.19
CA GLU A 150 5.47 -12.21 13.89
C GLU A 150 5.43 -10.72 13.55
N VAL A 151 4.38 -10.30 12.83
CA VAL A 151 4.17 -8.88 12.51
C VAL A 151 3.51 -8.16 13.70
N TRP A 152 2.58 -8.84 14.37
CA TRP A 152 1.87 -8.36 15.55
C TRP A 152 1.84 -9.49 16.59
N SER A 153 2.03 -9.15 17.85
CA SER A 153 2.14 -10.09 18.97
C SER A 153 0.88 -10.97 19.21
N ASP A 154 -0.25 -10.59 18.65
CA ASP A 154 -1.55 -11.23 18.82
C ASP A 154 -2.07 -11.93 17.55
N ARG A 155 -1.26 -11.98 16.48
CA ARG A 155 -1.64 -12.56 15.19
C ARG A 155 -0.68 -13.64 14.73
N PRO A 156 -1.16 -14.57 13.88
CA PRO A 156 -0.30 -15.59 13.27
C PRO A 156 0.89 -14.97 12.53
N LYS A 157 2.01 -15.70 12.52
CA LYS A 157 3.18 -15.36 11.72
C LYS A 157 2.83 -15.33 10.24
N VAL A 158 3.48 -14.46 9.50
CA VAL A 158 3.35 -14.35 8.04
C VAL A 158 4.63 -14.78 7.34
N ASN A 159 4.48 -15.51 6.25
CA ASN A 159 5.56 -15.88 5.34
C ASN A 159 5.72 -14.84 4.21
N ALA A 160 6.52 -15.15 3.20
CA ALA A 160 6.78 -14.27 2.08
C ALA A 160 5.49 -13.83 1.36
N ILE A 161 4.58 -14.77 1.02
CA ILE A 161 3.31 -14.46 0.37
C ILE A 161 2.46 -13.54 1.25
N GLY A 162 2.28 -13.93 2.52
CA GLY A 162 1.51 -13.10 3.46
C GLY A 162 2.11 -11.72 3.64
N ARG A 163 3.45 -11.60 3.70
CA ARG A 163 4.11 -10.29 3.83
C ARG A 163 3.87 -9.39 2.61
N PHE A 164 3.93 -9.95 1.41
CA PHE A 164 3.62 -9.20 0.19
C PHE A 164 2.16 -8.72 0.19
N VAL A 165 1.21 -9.61 0.52
CA VAL A 165 -0.23 -9.32 0.56
C VAL A 165 -0.58 -8.29 1.65
N LEU A 166 0.18 -8.20 2.76
CA LEU A 166 -0.02 -7.14 3.73
C LEU A 166 0.19 -5.73 3.14
N GLY A 167 1.11 -5.58 2.18
CA GLY A 167 1.26 -4.33 1.43
C GLY A 167 0.01 -4.00 0.62
N LEU A 168 -0.54 -4.97 -0.11
CA LEU A 168 -1.79 -4.81 -0.88
C LEU A 168 -2.99 -4.50 0.03
N MET A 169 -3.09 -5.15 1.18
CA MET A 169 -4.14 -4.90 2.16
C MET A 169 -4.07 -3.47 2.73
N HIS A 170 -2.86 -2.97 2.93
CA HIS A 170 -2.64 -1.60 3.38
C HIS A 170 -3.05 -0.59 2.30
N GLU A 171 -2.65 -0.79 1.03
CA GLU A 171 -3.10 0.06 -0.09
C GLU A 171 -4.63 0.05 -0.22
N GLU A 172 -5.25 -1.13 -0.15
CA GLU A 172 -6.71 -1.26 -0.24
C GLU A 172 -7.42 -0.49 0.87
N SER A 173 -6.86 -0.44 2.07
CA SER A 173 -7.43 0.34 3.18
C SER A 173 -7.46 1.85 2.93
N HIS A 174 -6.65 2.34 2.01
CA HIS A 174 -6.59 3.75 1.63
C HIS A 174 -7.40 4.10 0.36
N LEU A 175 -7.99 3.13 -0.37
CA LEU A 175 -8.75 3.43 -1.59
C LEU A 175 -9.93 4.36 -1.31
N GLY A 176 -10.70 4.10 -0.25
CA GLY A 176 -11.81 4.97 0.15
C GLY A 176 -11.37 6.38 0.55
N GLN A 177 -10.18 6.52 1.15
CA GLN A 177 -9.59 7.82 1.45
C GLN A 177 -9.24 8.57 0.17
N ILE A 178 -8.63 7.92 -0.82
CA ILE A 178 -8.34 8.51 -2.14
C ILE A 178 -9.65 8.97 -2.81
N GLU A 179 -10.67 8.13 -2.85
CA GLU A 179 -11.99 8.47 -3.42
C GLU A 179 -12.58 9.72 -2.78
N GLU A 180 -12.54 9.81 -1.45
CA GLU A 180 -13.10 10.94 -0.71
C GLU A 180 -12.29 12.23 -0.93
N ILE A 181 -10.96 12.16 -0.93
CA ILE A 181 -10.09 13.31 -1.26
C ILE A 181 -10.42 13.84 -2.66
N VAL A 182 -10.45 12.94 -3.66
CA VAL A 182 -10.76 13.30 -5.06
C VAL A 182 -12.14 13.93 -5.16
N ARG A 183 -13.15 13.33 -4.53
CA ARG A 183 -14.52 13.88 -4.52
C ARG A 183 -14.58 15.30 -3.94
N GLN A 184 -13.92 15.55 -2.80
CA GLN A 184 -13.90 16.88 -2.17
C GLN A 184 -13.17 17.90 -3.06
N ALA A 185 -12.02 17.54 -3.61
CA ALA A 185 -11.24 18.39 -4.49
C ALA A 185 -12.04 18.80 -5.74
N GLN A 186 -12.71 17.84 -6.40
CA GLN A 186 -13.53 18.07 -7.59
C GLN A 186 -14.73 18.97 -7.28
N VAL A 187 -15.43 18.75 -6.17
CA VAL A 187 -16.54 19.62 -5.72
C VAL A 187 -16.04 21.05 -5.49
N THR A 188 -14.88 21.23 -4.84
CA THR A 188 -14.30 22.54 -4.58
C THR A 188 -13.88 23.24 -5.87
N ARG A 189 -13.41 22.48 -6.85
CA ARG A 189 -13.03 23.00 -8.17
C ARG A 189 -14.25 23.35 -9.05
N GLY A 190 -15.47 22.96 -8.66
CA GLY A 190 -16.71 23.26 -9.38
C GLY A 190 -17.04 22.26 -10.51
N GLN A 191 -16.62 21.05 -10.35
CA GLN A 191 -16.92 19.93 -11.24
C GLN A 191 -17.94 18.96 -10.63
#